data_1e218911ae715859b9eb02170106ae2c
#
_entry.id   1e218911ae715859b9eb02170106ae2c
#
_cell.length_a   1.000
_cell.length_b   1.000
_cell.length_c   1.000
_cell.angle_alpha   90.00
_cell.angle_beta   90.00
_cell.angle_gamma   90.00
#
_symmetry.space_group_name_H-M   'P 1'
#
loop_
_entity.id
_entity.type
_entity.pdbx_description
1 polymer ?
#
loop_
_entity_poly.entity_id
_entity_poly.type
_entity_poly.pdbx_seq_one_letter_code
_entity_poly.pdbx_strand_id
1 'polypeptide(L)' 'MVARKVRFTLHIPALEYQQYYSGSAREVIVTASDGRNIQFPANILRSFVGHDGIHGEFVIEFDDNNKFIAINKL' A
#
# COMPACT_ATOMS: atom_id res chain seq x y z
N MET A 1 11.18 -6.67 14.72
CA MET A 1 11.35 -5.28 15.16
C MET A 1 11.14 -4.33 14.00
N VAL A 2 10.37 -3.27 14.20
CA VAL A 2 10.13 -2.28 13.16
C VAL A 2 11.37 -1.40 13.02
N ALA A 3 11.96 -1.39 11.83
CA ALA A 3 13.10 -0.55 11.54
C ALA A 3 12.69 0.76 10.87
N ARG A 4 11.56 0.74 10.16
CA ARG A 4 11.16 1.88 9.37
C ARG A 4 9.64 1.94 9.21
N LYS A 5 9.09 3.14 9.37
CA LYS A 5 7.68 3.41 9.10
C LYS A 5 7.61 4.43 7.98
N VAL A 6 6.75 4.18 7.01
CA VAL A 6 6.57 5.06 5.87
C VAL A 6 5.09 5.41 5.75
N ARG A 7 4.80 6.71 5.68
CA ARG A 7 3.44 7.23 5.56
C ARG A 7 3.16 7.60 4.11
N PHE A 8 1.97 7.25 3.64
CA PHE A 8 1.56 7.58 2.28
C PHE A 8 0.04 7.71 2.19
N THR A 9 -0.42 8.35 1.12
CA THR A 9 -1.84 8.52 0.84
C THR A 9 -2.19 7.76 -0.43
N LEU A 10 -3.32 7.06 -0.41
CA LEU A 10 -3.81 6.34 -1.58
C LEU A 10 -5.18 6.85 -2.00
N HIS A 11 -5.38 6.90 -3.32
CA HIS A 11 -6.68 7.14 -3.94
C HIS A 11 -6.76 6.23 -5.16
N ILE A 12 -7.20 4.99 -4.94
CA ILE A 12 -7.31 3.99 -5.99
C ILE A 12 -8.79 3.66 -6.17
N PRO A 13 -9.41 4.04 -7.30
CA PRO A 13 -10.80 3.66 -7.56
C PRO A 13 -10.97 2.15 -7.64
N ALA A 14 -12.17 1.66 -7.35
CA ALA A 14 -12.45 0.23 -7.31
C ALA A 14 -12.08 -0.47 -8.62
N LEU A 15 -12.38 0.14 -9.76
CA LEU A 15 -12.06 -0.44 -11.07
C LEU A 15 -10.56 -0.59 -11.27
N GLU A 16 -9.79 0.40 -10.82
CA GLU A 16 -8.33 0.34 -10.94
C GLU A 16 -7.76 -0.74 -10.03
N TYR A 17 -8.30 -0.88 -8.82
CA TYR A 17 -7.83 -1.91 -7.91
C TYR A 17 -8.10 -3.31 -8.47
N GLN A 18 -9.22 -3.50 -9.16
CA GLN A 18 -9.53 -4.79 -9.78
C GLN A 18 -8.47 -5.24 -10.77
N GLN A 19 -7.82 -4.31 -11.45
CA GLN A 19 -6.74 -4.62 -12.38
C GLN A 19 -5.54 -5.21 -11.64
N TYR A 20 -5.22 -4.69 -10.47
CA TYR A 20 -4.16 -5.26 -9.63
C TYR A 20 -4.54 -6.66 -9.17
N TYR A 21 -5.79 -6.83 -8.81
CA TYR A 21 -6.28 -8.10 -8.25
C TYR A 21 -6.35 -9.21 -9.30
N SER A 22 -6.67 -8.88 -10.54
CA SER A 22 -6.83 -9.87 -11.60
C SER A 22 -5.50 -10.41 -12.13
N GLY A 23 -4.38 -9.92 -11.62
CA GLY A 23 -3.08 -10.45 -11.97
C GLY A 23 -2.34 -9.73 -13.07
N SER A 24 -2.94 -8.72 -13.69
CA SER A 24 -2.25 -7.94 -14.71
C SER A 24 -1.25 -6.96 -14.12
N ALA A 25 -1.46 -6.57 -12.83
CA ALA A 25 -0.48 -5.77 -12.09
C ALA A 25 -0.52 -6.21 -10.64
N ARG A 26 0.57 -6.75 -10.13
CA ARG A 26 0.65 -7.31 -8.77
C ARG A 26 1.29 -6.40 -7.77
N GLU A 27 2.01 -5.39 -8.23
CA GLU A 27 2.75 -4.48 -7.38
C GLU A 27 2.15 -3.09 -7.46
N VAL A 28 2.13 -2.42 -6.31
CA VAL A 28 1.70 -1.02 -6.22
C VAL A 28 2.93 -0.19 -5.89
N ILE A 29 3.09 0.92 -6.60
CA ILE A 29 4.15 1.87 -6.32
C ILE A 29 3.49 3.15 -5.84
N VAL A 30 3.89 3.63 -4.67
CA VAL A 30 3.35 4.86 -4.09
C VAL A 30 4.48 5.79 -3.71
N THR A 31 4.19 7.08 -3.70
CA THR A 31 5.13 8.09 -3.23
C THR A 31 4.82 8.38 -1.77
N ALA A 32 5.80 8.15 -0.92
CA ALA A 32 5.67 8.43 0.50
C ALA A 32 5.68 9.93 0.77
N SER A 33 5.26 10.31 1.97
CA SER A 33 5.20 11.73 2.35
C SER A 33 6.56 12.39 2.37
N ASP A 34 7.64 11.61 2.46
CA ASP A 34 9.01 12.14 2.39
C ASP A 34 9.57 12.19 0.96
N GLY A 35 8.75 11.88 -0.05
CA GLY A 35 9.13 11.94 -1.46
C GLY A 35 9.71 10.65 -2.02
N ARG A 36 9.94 9.63 -1.20
CA ARG A 36 10.48 8.37 -1.68
C ARG A 36 9.38 7.50 -2.28
N ASN A 37 9.75 6.74 -3.32
CA ASN A 37 8.85 5.75 -3.88
C ASN A 37 9.00 4.43 -3.14
N ILE A 38 7.86 3.82 -2.80
CA ILE A 38 7.86 2.49 -2.20
C ILE A 38 7.01 1.57 -3.05
N GLN A 39 7.41 0.31 -3.10
CA GLN A 39 6.74 -0.72 -3.88
C GLN A 39 6.37 -1.87 -2.95
N PHE A 40 5.15 -2.36 -3.08
CA PHE A 40 4.69 -3.48 -2.27
C PHE A 40 3.62 -4.27 -3.02
N PRO A 41 3.38 -5.53 -2.63
CA PRO A 41 2.33 -6.32 -3.27
C PRO A 41 0.94 -5.73 -3.05
N ALA A 42 0.13 -5.70 -4.10
CA ALA A 42 -1.22 -5.14 -4.01
C ALA A 42 -2.11 -5.88 -3.03
N ASN A 43 -1.85 -7.17 -2.81
CA ASN A 43 -2.70 -7.98 -1.93
C ASN A 43 -2.67 -7.55 -0.47
N ILE A 44 -1.66 -6.81 -0.02
CA ILE A 44 -1.65 -6.32 1.36
C ILE A 44 -2.68 -5.22 1.59
N LEU A 45 -3.21 -4.62 0.52
CA LEU A 45 -4.26 -3.61 0.62
C LEU A 45 -5.66 -4.20 0.65
N ARG A 46 -5.78 -5.50 0.46
CA ARG A 46 -7.06 -6.18 0.27
C ARG A 46 -8.08 -5.90 1.38
N SER A 47 -7.62 -5.86 2.62
CA SER A 47 -8.51 -5.64 3.77
C SER A 47 -9.04 -4.21 3.87
N PHE A 48 -8.48 -3.28 3.09
CA PHE A 48 -8.87 -1.87 3.13
C PHE A 48 -9.74 -1.45 1.95
N VAL A 49 -10.05 -2.38 1.03
CA VAL A 49 -10.85 -2.07 -0.16
C VAL A 49 -12.32 -1.97 0.21
N GLY A 50 -12.93 -0.81 -0.11
CA GLY A 50 -14.35 -0.60 0.05
C GLY A 50 -15.04 -0.51 -1.30
N HIS A 51 -16.31 -0.08 -1.29
CA HIS A 51 -17.09 0.07 -2.51
C HIS A 51 -16.46 1.03 -3.51
N ASP A 52 -15.81 2.06 -3.01
CA ASP A 52 -15.21 3.10 -3.84
C ASP A 52 -13.73 2.84 -4.13
N GLY A 53 -13.21 1.68 -3.71
CA GLY A 53 -11.80 1.37 -3.84
C GLY A 53 -11.05 1.59 -2.55
N ILE A 54 -9.85 2.15 -2.63
CA ILE A 54 -9.02 2.43 -1.45
C ILE A 54 -8.71 3.91 -1.40
N HIS A 55 -9.06 4.54 -0.28
CA HIS A 55 -8.82 5.98 -0.09
C HIS A 55 -8.38 6.24 1.34
N GLY A 56 -7.38 7.07 1.52
CA GLY A 56 -6.96 7.52 2.83
C GLY A 56 -5.46 7.50 3.03
N GLU A 57 -5.06 7.76 4.27
CA GLU A 57 -3.65 7.72 4.66
C GLU A 57 -3.34 6.39 5.35
N PHE A 58 -2.14 5.90 5.07
CA PHE A 58 -1.66 4.62 5.58
C PHE A 58 -0.25 4.77 6.10
N VAL A 59 0.10 3.88 7.03
CA VAL A 59 1.48 3.70 7.48
C VAL A 59 1.86 2.26 7.22
N ILE A 60 2.96 2.05 6.51
CA ILE A 60 3.51 0.73 6.27
C ILE A 60 4.82 0.59 7.07
N GLU A 61 5.05 -0.59 7.63
CA GLU A 61 6.20 -0.86 8.49
C GLU A 61 7.06 -1.95 7.88
N PHE A 62 8.38 -1.72 7.92
CA PHE A 62 9.38 -2.64 7.40
C PHE A 62 10.38 -3.00 8.48
N ASP A 63 10.98 -4.19 8.37
CA ASP A 63 12.08 -4.59 9.22
C ASP A 63 13.44 -4.10 8.67
N ASP A 64 14.54 -4.48 9.33
CA ASP A 64 15.89 -4.07 8.93
C ASP A 64 16.28 -4.56 7.54
N ASN A 65 15.63 -5.61 7.05
CA ASN A 65 15.90 -6.20 5.74
C ASN A 65 14.94 -5.71 4.66
N ASN A 66 14.18 -4.65 4.96
CA ASN A 66 13.16 -4.09 4.07
C ASN A 66 12.00 -5.05 3.78
N LYS A 67 11.77 -5.98 4.70
CA LYS A 67 10.62 -6.87 4.60
C LYS A 67 9.39 -6.22 5.21
N PHE A 68 8.26 -6.42 4.57
CA PHE A 68 6.97 -5.93 5.06
C PHE A 68 6.63 -6.58 6.40
N ILE A 69 6.24 -5.76 7.36
CA ILE A 69 5.75 -6.23 8.66
C ILE A 69 4.25 -6.01 8.77
N ALA A 70 3.79 -4.78 8.57
CA ALA A 70 2.40 -4.43 8.77
C ALA A 70 2.02 -3.18 8.00
N ILE A 71 0.72 -3.03 7.74
CA ILE A 71 0.16 -1.80 7.18
C ILE A 71 -1.08 -1.45 7.99
N ASN A 72 -1.23 -0.18 8.31
CA ASN A 72 -2.38 0.31 9.06
C ASN A 72 -2.93 1.56 8.41
N LYS A 73 -4.25 1.70 8.47
CA LYS A 73 -4.93 2.91 8.01
C LYS A 73 -4.99 3.90 9.16
N LEU A 74 -4.65 5.15 8.88
CA LEU A 74 -4.73 6.23 9.86
C LEU A 74 -6.12 6.80 9.98
#